data_735ab6419bf9cb2effa4e07212fe4d7a
#
_entry.id   735ab6419bf9cb2effa4e07212fe4d7a
#
_cell.length_a   1.000
_cell.length_b   1.000
_cell.length_c   1.000
_cell.angle_alpha   90.00
_cell.angle_beta   90.00
_cell.angle_gamma   90.00
#
_symmetry.space_group_name_H-M   'P 1'
#
loop_
_entity.id
_entity.type
_entity.pdbx_description
1 polymer ?
#
loop_
_entity_poly.entity_id
_entity_poly.type
_entity_poly.pdbx_seq_one_letter_code
_entity_poly.pdbx_strand_id
1 'polypeptide(L)' 'MPYTYSMKLEQVLPMLRDGKTITRTKPYNDKKTVVFVKLEDDRLKFKIIFSTGDVVNWAYYTLKTEDVMADNWEVAG' A
#
# COMPACT_ATOMS: atom_id res chain seq x y z
N MET A 1 -1.72 24.26 2.31
CA MET A 1 -1.61 23.35 1.18
C MET A 1 -1.40 21.94 1.66
N PRO A 2 -2.34 21.08 1.39
CA PRO A 2 -2.16 19.70 1.83
C PRO A 2 -1.09 19.03 1.00
N TYR A 3 -0.07 18.61 1.67
CA TYR A 3 0.89 17.71 1.07
C TYR A 3 0.49 16.31 1.44
N THR A 4 0.35 15.50 0.45
CA THR A 4 0.39 14.09 0.67
C THR A 4 1.87 13.75 0.76
N TYR A 5 2.34 13.45 1.95
CA TYR A 5 3.73 13.10 2.11
C TYR A 5 3.99 11.75 1.51
N SER A 6 4.81 11.73 0.46
CA SER A 6 5.35 10.48 -0.04
C SER A 6 6.42 10.00 0.92
N MET A 7 6.29 8.76 1.37
CA MET A 7 7.20 8.18 2.34
C MET A 7 7.83 6.90 1.78
N LYS A 8 9.03 6.63 2.26
CA LYS A 8 9.67 5.34 1.99
C LYS A 8 9.02 4.27 2.85
N LEU A 9 9.12 3.02 2.41
CA LEU A 9 8.53 1.91 3.15
C LEU A 9 8.99 1.88 4.61
N GLU A 10 10.28 2.10 4.85
CA GLU A 10 10.85 2.10 6.20
C GLU A 10 10.20 3.14 7.11
N GLN A 11 9.66 4.22 6.53
CA GLN A 11 8.99 5.27 7.29
C GLN A 11 7.55 4.90 7.66
N VAL A 12 6.90 4.07 6.85
CA VAL A 12 5.52 3.66 7.10
C VAL A 12 5.41 2.34 7.86
N LEU A 13 6.49 1.58 7.96
CA LEU A 13 6.48 0.31 8.71
C LEU A 13 6.03 0.47 10.16
N PRO A 14 6.47 1.50 10.91
CA PRO A 14 5.96 1.71 12.26
C PRO A 14 4.45 1.93 12.29
N MET A 15 3.90 2.54 11.26
CA MET A 15 2.45 2.76 11.16
C MET A 15 1.69 1.46 10.96
N LEU A 16 2.25 0.55 10.14
CA LEU A 16 1.70 -0.80 10.01
C LEU A 16 1.66 -1.52 11.34
N ARG A 17 2.74 -1.40 12.09
CA ARG A 17 2.86 -2.04 13.41
C ARG A 17 1.82 -1.50 14.38
N ASP A 18 1.45 -0.23 14.24
CA ASP A 18 0.42 0.43 15.06
C ASP A 18 -1.00 0.12 14.60
N GLY A 19 -1.15 -0.73 13.60
CA GLY A 19 -2.46 -1.14 13.10
C GLY A 19 -3.04 -0.25 12.01
N LYS A 20 -2.24 0.66 11.47
CA LYS A 20 -2.70 1.54 10.39
C LYS A 20 -2.54 0.85 9.04
N THR A 21 -3.34 1.29 8.08
CA THR A 21 -3.24 0.84 6.69
C THR A 21 -2.36 1.81 5.92
N ILE A 22 -1.45 1.27 5.13
CA ILE A 22 -0.63 2.08 4.23
C ILE A 22 -1.09 1.83 2.80
N THR A 23 -0.84 2.79 1.94
CA THR A 23 -1.29 2.75 0.56
C THR A 23 -0.24 3.33 -0.37
N ARG A 24 -0.27 2.87 -1.61
CA ARG A 24 0.49 3.49 -2.68
C ARG A 24 -0.24 3.28 -4.00
N THR A 25 -0.05 4.24 -4.91
CA THR A 25 -0.54 4.14 -6.27
C THR A 25 0.60 3.67 -7.15
N LYS A 26 0.36 2.66 -7.97
CA LYS A 26 1.38 2.18 -8.89
C LYS A 26 0.76 1.88 -10.26
N PRO A 27 1.53 2.03 -11.34
CA PRO A 27 1.05 1.66 -12.66
C PRO A 27 1.04 0.13 -12.80
N TYR A 28 0.02 -0.37 -13.45
CA TYR A 28 -0.07 -1.78 -13.80
C TYR A 28 -0.70 -1.87 -15.19
N ASN A 29 0.06 -2.33 -16.18
CA ASN A 29 -0.39 -2.42 -17.56
C ASN A 29 -1.02 -1.10 -18.05
N ASP A 30 -0.30 0.02 -17.87
CA ASP A 30 -0.72 1.37 -18.22
C ASP A 30 -1.97 1.86 -17.47
N LYS A 31 -2.40 1.14 -16.45
CA LYS A 31 -3.51 1.54 -15.60
C LYS A 31 -3.01 1.86 -14.21
N LYS A 32 -3.64 2.85 -13.60
CA LYS A 32 -3.33 3.16 -12.21
C LYS A 32 -4.05 2.17 -11.31
N THR A 33 -3.32 1.62 -10.36
CA THR A 33 -3.88 0.78 -9.32
C THR A 33 -3.52 1.36 -7.98
N VAL A 34 -4.43 1.26 -7.03
CA VAL A 34 -4.18 1.68 -5.65
C VAL A 34 -4.07 0.42 -4.80
N VAL A 35 -2.95 0.28 -4.13
CA VAL A 35 -2.69 -0.87 -3.27
C VAL A 35 -2.77 -0.43 -1.82
N PHE A 36 -3.55 -1.15 -1.02
CA PHE A 36 -3.60 -0.96 0.42
C PHE A 36 -2.98 -2.17 1.10
N VAL A 37 -2.18 -1.92 2.11
CA VAL A 37 -1.51 -2.97 2.87
C VAL A 37 -1.76 -2.74 4.36
N LYS A 38 -2.10 -3.81 5.06
CA LYS A 38 -2.26 -3.77 6.51
C LYS A 38 -1.62 -5.00 7.13
N LEU A 39 -1.30 -4.91 8.41
CA LEU A 39 -0.81 -6.04 9.19
C LEU A 39 -1.97 -6.58 10.02
N GLU A 40 -2.23 -7.88 9.89
CA GLU A 40 -3.28 -8.56 10.63
C GLU A 40 -2.80 -9.96 10.99
N ASP A 41 -2.85 -10.31 12.27
CA ASP A 41 -2.39 -11.60 12.77
C ASP A 41 -0.95 -11.94 12.34
N ASP A 42 -0.06 -10.94 12.44
CA ASP A 42 1.36 -11.03 12.08
C ASP A 42 1.59 -11.31 10.59
N ARG A 43 0.58 -11.09 9.76
CA ARG A 43 0.70 -11.28 8.31
C ARG A 43 0.29 -10.03 7.58
N LEU A 44 0.99 -9.77 6.48
CA LEU A 44 0.59 -8.67 5.59
C LEU A 44 -0.55 -9.13 4.71
N LYS A 45 -1.57 -8.29 4.63
CA LYS A 45 -2.69 -8.46 3.72
C LYS A 45 -2.79 -7.25 2.82
N PHE A 46 -3.28 -7.45 1.62
CA PHE A 46 -3.40 -6.38 0.66
C PHE A 46 -4.80 -6.33 0.06
N LYS A 47 -5.14 -5.14 -0.40
CA LYS A 47 -6.33 -4.86 -1.17
C LYS A 47 -5.91 -4.03 -2.36
N ILE A 48 -6.35 -4.39 -3.55
CA ILE A 48 -6.04 -3.64 -4.77
C ILE A 48 -7.34 -3.12 -5.37
N ILE A 49 -7.34 -1.84 -5.70
CA ILE A 49 -8.43 -1.22 -6.45
C ILE A 49 -7.85 -0.85 -7.81
N PHE A 50 -8.39 -1.46 -8.85
CA PHE A 50 -8.00 -1.16 -10.23
C PHE A 50 -8.77 0.04 -10.75
N SER A 51 -8.18 0.73 -11.72
CA SER A 51 -8.84 1.88 -12.37
C SER A 51 -10.14 1.51 -13.08
N THR A 52 -10.32 0.23 -13.38
CA THR A 52 -11.56 -0.29 -13.96
C THR A 52 -12.70 -0.40 -12.96
N GLY A 53 -12.42 -0.23 -11.67
CA GLY A 53 -13.38 -0.43 -10.60
C GLY A 53 -13.34 -1.80 -9.96
N ASP A 54 -12.59 -2.73 -10.53
CA ASP A 54 -12.41 -4.05 -9.93
C ASP A 54 -11.63 -3.95 -8.64
N VAL A 55 -11.95 -4.82 -7.68
CA VAL A 55 -11.32 -4.83 -6.37
C VAL A 55 -10.89 -6.24 -6.02
N VAL A 56 -9.63 -6.38 -5.61
CA VAL A 56 -9.15 -7.59 -4.96
C VAL A 56 -9.12 -7.30 -3.47
N ASN A 57 -9.98 -7.96 -2.71
CA ASN A 57 -10.07 -7.75 -1.28
C ASN A 57 -9.00 -8.54 -0.53
N TRP A 58 -8.76 -8.14 0.67
CA TRP A 58 -7.71 -8.56 1.57
C TRP A 58 -7.26 -10.01 1.40
N ALA A 59 -6.08 -10.19 0.82
CA ALA A 59 -5.42 -11.47 0.64
C ALA A 59 -4.02 -11.38 1.23
N TYR A 60 -3.37 -12.51 1.41
CA TYR A 60 -1.99 -12.52 1.90
C TYR A 60 -1.06 -11.90 0.87
N TYR A 61 -0.14 -11.08 1.35
CA TYR A 61 0.73 -10.30 0.49
C TYR A 61 2.19 -10.49 0.84
N THR A 62 3.00 -10.68 -0.18
CA THR A 62 4.44 -10.65 -0.05
C THR A 62 4.95 -9.39 -0.74
N LEU A 63 5.69 -8.57 -0.01
CA LEU A 63 6.27 -7.36 -0.57
C LEU A 63 7.27 -7.72 -1.67
N LYS A 64 7.10 -7.08 -2.80
CA LYS A 64 8.04 -7.23 -3.93
C LYS A 64 9.13 -6.18 -3.84
N THR A 65 10.20 -6.39 -4.59
CA THR A 65 11.31 -5.44 -4.60
C THR A 65 10.83 -4.03 -4.95
N GLU A 66 9.93 -3.90 -5.91
CA GLU A 66 9.37 -2.60 -6.30
C GLU A 66 8.65 -1.91 -5.15
N ASP A 67 7.98 -2.67 -4.29
CA ASP A 67 7.29 -2.13 -3.13
C ASP A 67 8.28 -1.66 -2.07
N VAL A 68 9.32 -2.44 -1.86
CA VAL A 68 10.37 -2.11 -0.87
C VAL A 68 11.12 -0.85 -1.26
N MET A 69 11.37 -0.68 -2.55
CA MET A 69 12.15 0.44 -3.07
C MET A 69 11.29 1.67 -3.36
N ALA A 70 9.98 1.56 -3.29
CA ALA A 70 9.09 2.68 -3.56
C ALA A 70 9.21 3.78 -2.51
N ASP A 71 9.04 5.01 -2.94
CA ASP A 71 9.09 6.17 -2.07
C ASP A 71 7.77 6.96 -2.06
N ASN A 72 6.70 6.33 -2.53
CA ASN A 72 5.39 6.96 -2.62
C ASN A 72 4.34 6.29 -1.71
N TRP A 73 4.79 5.75 -0.60
CA TRP A 73 3.89 5.19 0.40
C TRP A 73 3.20 6.31 1.20
N GLU A 74 1.98 6.05 1.60
CA GLU A 74 1.19 6.98 2.40
C GLU A 74 0.41 6.20 3.46
N VAL A 75 0.02 6.88 4.52
CA VAL A 75 -0.83 6.29 5.55
C VAL A 75 -2.28 6.56 5.18
N ALA A 76 -3.06 5.51 5.07
CA ALA A 76 -4.47 5.60 4.67
C ALA A 76 -5.45 5.64 5.85
N GLY A 77 -4.96 5.38 7.03
CA GLY A 77 -5.88 5.45 8.17
C GLY A 77 -5.48 4.65 9.37
#